data_34bbf2233d6f6f34271b2c5bfcc1938b
#
_entry.id   34bbf2233d6f6f34271b2c5bfcc1938b
#
_cell.length_a   1.000
_cell.length_b   1.000
_cell.length_c   1.000
_cell.angle_alpha   90.00
_cell.angle_beta   90.00
_cell.angle_gamma   90.00
#
_symmetry.space_group_name_H-M   'P 1'
#
loop_
_entity.id
_entity.type
_entity.pdbx_description
1 polymer ?
#
loop_
_entity_poly.entity_id
_entity_poly.type
_entity_poly.pdbx_seq_one_letter_code
_entity_poly.pdbx_strand_id
1 'polypeptide(L)'
;MVLSSCSNGEIISPGKIAKFPATKTVYGISDIHGFRTSGKFVCELSGVYLFSVHIMSQSNNAIYQMLKNNMALTHVFVILTSDTGLHYNTGTGVMAVQLNVGDTLYVKVGTNMYIQGSYSCMTVIKIR
;
A
#
# COMPACT_ATOMS: atom_id res chain seq x y z
N MET A 1 -14.34 0.91 10.28
CA MET A 1 -12.89 1.15 10.11
C MET A 1 -12.63 1.69 8.72
N VAL A 2 -12.07 2.86 8.66
CA VAL A 2 -11.71 3.52 7.41
C VAL A 2 -10.32 4.12 7.56
N LEU A 3 -9.44 3.85 6.61
CA LEU A 3 -8.12 4.43 6.53
C LEU A 3 -7.83 4.84 5.09
N SER A 4 -7.40 6.07 4.89
CA SER A 4 -6.82 6.51 3.64
C SER A 4 -5.59 7.36 3.96
N SER A 5 -4.44 6.94 3.50
CA SER A 5 -3.16 7.53 3.89
C SER A 5 -2.18 7.48 2.74
N CYS A 6 -1.38 8.52 2.61
CA CYS A 6 -0.50 8.69 1.46
C CYS A 6 0.97 8.70 1.86
N SER A 7 1.83 8.43 0.90
CA SER A 7 3.28 8.47 1.07
C SER A 7 3.79 9.90 1.13
N ASN A 8 4.88 10.11 1.86
CA ASN A 8 5.63 11.37 1.87
C ASN A 8 6.80 11.36 0.86
N GLY A 9 6.89 10.33 0.04
CA GLY A 9 8.02 10.11 -0.84
C GLY A 9 9.08 9.23 -0.18
N GLU A 10 9.50 8.18 -0.87
CA GLU A 10 10.36 7.17 -0.26
C GLU A 10 11.12 6.43 -1.34
N ILE A 11 12.44 6.27 -1.15
CA ILE A 11 13.23 5.31 -1.91
C ILE A 11 13.21 4.02 -1.09
N ILE A 12 12.79 2.91 -1.71
CA ILE A 12 12.58 1.68 -0.98
C ILE A 12 13.22 0.50 -1.71
N SER A 13 13.87 -0.37 -0.93
CA SER A 13 14.58 -1.56 -1.42
C SER A 13 13.64 -2.76 -1.54
N PRO A 14 13.98 -3.75 -2.40
CA PRO A 14 13.16 -4.95 -2.55
C PRO A 14 12.91 -5.66 -1.22
N GLY A 15 11.69 -6.13 -1.04
CA GLY A 15 11.27 -6.87 0.15
C GLY A 15 10.94 -5.99 1.35
N LYS A 16 11.06 -4.68 1.23
CA LYS A 16 10.71 -3.75 2.31
C LYS A 16 9.26 -3.31 2.19
N ILE A 17 8.69 -2.91 3.33
CA ILE A 17 7.30 -2.49 3.42
C ILE A 17 7.20 -1.00 3.10
N ALA A 18 6.31 -0.66 2.17
CA ALA A 18 6.02 0.73 1.85
C ALA A 18 5.21 1.37 2.98
N LYS A 19 5.55 2.62 3.30
CA LYS A 19 4.87 3.37 4.36
C LYS A 19 4.04 4.50 3.76
N PHE A 20 2.89 4.74 4.39
CA PHE A 20 1.96 5.79 3.98
C PHE A 20 1.62 6.63 5.21
N PRO A 21 2.57 7.47 5.68
CA PRO A 21 2.41 8.15 6.97
C PRO A 21 1.54 9.41 6.92
N ALA A 22 1.22 9.93 5.73
CA ALA A 22 0.40 11.13 5.59
C ALA A 22 -1.09 10.76 5.58
N THR A 23 -1.67 10.64 6.76
CA THR A 23 -3.07 10.23 6.92
C THR A 23 -4.02 11.32 6.42
N LYS A 24 -4.95 10.91 5.57
CA LYS A 24 -5.99 11.79 5.02
C LYS A 24 -7.34 11.58 5.69
N THR A 25 -7.69 10.31 5.92
CA THR A 25 -8.94 9.93 6.57
C THR A 25 -8.66 8.75 7.47
N VAL A 26 -9.08 8.84 8.73
CA VAL A 26 -8.99 7.73 9.68
C VAL A 26 -10.25 7.71 10.54
N TYR A 27 -10.84 6.52 10.67
CA TYR A 27 -12.03 6.33 11.48
C TYR A 27 -12.04 4.90 12.04
N GLY A 28 -12.19 4.79 13.36
CA GLY A 28 -12.29 3.49 14.02
C GLY A 28 -11.00 2.70 14.09
N ILE A 29 -9.84 3.36 14.03
CA ILE A 29 -8.52 2.73 14.15
C ILE A 29 -7.86 3.26 15.42
N SER A 30 -7.53 2.37 16.35
CA SER A 30 -6.99 2.77 17.65
C SER A 30 -5.51 3.10 17.61
N ASP A 31 -4.72 2.42 16.74
CA ASP A 31 -3.27 2.61 16.64
C ASP A 31 -2.85 3.14 15.28
N ILE A 32 -3.24 4.38 15.00
CA ILE A 32 -2.82 5.03 13.75
C ILE A 32 -1.31 5.30 13.72
N HIS A 33 -0.70 5.54 14.88
CA HIS A 33 0.73 5.76 14.98
C HIS A 33 1.51 4.50 14.55
N GLY A 34 1.08 3.32 14.99
CA GLY A 34 1.68 2.06 14.58
C GLY A 34 1.59 1.84 13.07
N PHE A 35 0.46 2.19 12.46
CA PHE A 35 0.34 2.15 11.02
C PHE A 35 1.32 3.10 10.32
N ARG A 36 1.43 4.33 10.79
CA ARG A 36 2.32 5.33 10.19
C ARG A 36 3.78 4.91 10.22
N THR A 37 4.19 4.19 11.25
CA THR A 37 5.59 3.76 11.42
C THR A 37 5.89 2.44 10.73
N SER A 38 4.94 1.51 10.70
CA SER A 38 5.15 0.16 10.14
C SER A 38 4.67 0.00 8.70
N GLY A 39 3.70 0.79 8.27
CA GLY A 39 3.00 0.59 7.00
C GLY A 39 1.95 -0.51 7.06
N LYS A 40 1.73 -1.13 8.20
CA LYS A 40 0.80 -2.26 8.36
C LYS A 40 -0.50 -1.81 8.99
N PHE A 41 -1.61 -2.01 8.26
CA PHE A 41 -2.94 -1.92 8.84
C PHE A 41 -3.22 -3.19 9.62
N VAL A 42 -3.71 -3.05 10.85
CA VAL A 42 -4.09 -4.18 11.71
C VAL A 42 -5.60 -4.17 11.89
N CYS A 43 -6.25 -5.29 11.56
CA CYS A 43 -7.69 -5.42 11.68
C CYS A 43 -8.12 -5.48 13.15
N GLU A 44 -9.05 -4.60 13.54
CA GLU A 44 -9.59 -4.56 14.91
C GLU A 44 -11.02 -5.07 14.97
N LEU A 45 -11.69 -5.22 13.85
CA LEU A 45 -13.06 -5.69 13.76
C LEU A 45 -13.21 -6.57 12.53
N SER A 46 -13.51 -7.86 12.72
CA SER A 46 -13.59 -8.80 11.62
C SER A 46 -14.70 -8.43 10.64
N GLY A 47 -14.47 -8.74 9.37
CA GLY A 47 -15.42 -8.46 8.31
C GLY A 47 -14.79 -8.47 6.94
N VAL A 48 -15.51 -7.94 5.96
CA VAL A 48 -15.04 -7.80 4.58
C VAL A 48 -14.55 -6.36 4.37
N TYR A 49 -13.37 -6.24 3.81
CA TYR A 49 -12.70 -4.96 3.62
C TYR A 49 -12.36 -4.75 2.15
N LEU A 50 -12.42 -3.51 1.71
CA LEU A 50 -11.84 -3.09 0.46
C LEU A 50 -10.42 -2.58 0.72
N PHE A 51 -9.44 -3.17 0.05
CA PHE A 51 -8.03 -2.80 0.13
C PHE A 51 -7.60 -2.28 -1.22
N SER A 52 -7.24 -1.01 -1.29
CA SER A 52 -6.88 -0.33 -2.52
C SER A 52 -5.54 0.39 -2.35
N VAL A 53 -4.68 0.25 -3.33
CA VAL A 53 -3.37 0.90 -3.35
C VAL A 53 -3.14 1.46 -4.73
N HIS A 54 -2.65 2.70 -4.81
CA HIS A 54 -2.08 3.20 -6.04
C HIS A 54 -0.70 3.79 -5.72
N ILE A 55 0.27 3.46 -6.55
CA ILE A 55 1.64 3.94 -6.41
C ILE A 55 2.10 4.53 -7.73
N MET A 56 2.55 5.79 -7.67
CA MET A 56 3.18 6.46 -8.79
C MET A 56 4.69 6.38 -8.62
N SER A 57 5.38 5.99 -9.69
CA SER A 57 6.83 5.89 -9.71
C SER A 57 7.36 6.23 -11.10
N GLN A 58 8.62 6.65 -11.18
CA GLN A 58 9.36 6.78 -12.42
C GLN A 58 10.50 5.75 -12.52
N SER A 59 10.59 4.85 -11.56
CA SER A 59 11.63 3.83 -11.53
C SER A 59 11.36 2.74 -12.55
N ASN A 60 12.40 2.27 -13.23
CA ASN A 60 12.28 1.17 -14.18
C ASN A 60 11.89 -0.12 -13.47
N ASN A 61 11.05 -0.91 -14.13
CA ASN A 61 10.59 -2.21 -13.62
C ASN A 61 9.97 -2.13 -12.22
N ALA A 62 9.26 -1.04 -11.92
CA ALA A 62 8.63 -0.87 -10.63
C ALA A 62 7.46 -1.84 -10.47
N ILE A 63 7.49 -2.62 -9.39
CA ILE A 63 6.48 -3.60 -9.04
C ILE A 63 6.31 -3.63 -7.54
N TYR A 64 5.06 -3.82 -7.08
CA TYR A 64 4.78 -4.03 -5.67
C TYR A 64 3.75 -5.13 -5.47
N GLN A 65 3.65 -5.60 -4.23
CA GLN A 65 2.70 -6.62 -3.81
C GLN A 65 1.75 -6.06 -2.77
N MET A 66 0.49 -6.49 -2.82
CA MET A 66 -0.49 -6.27 -1.77
C MET A 66 -0.60 -7.55 -0.96
N LEU A 67 -0.39 -7.48 0.35
CA LEU A 67 -0.32 -8.67 1.21
C LEU A 67 -1.35 -8.64 2.32
N LYS A 68 -1.86 -9.84 2.63
CA LYS A 68 -2.59 -10.15 3.85
C LYS A 68 -1.70 -11.07 4.67
N ASN A 69 -1.31 -10.64 5.86
CA ASN A 69 -0.35 -11.37 6.69
C ASN A 69 0.93 -11.65 5.88
N ASN A 70 1.30 -12.90 5.68
CA ASN A 70 2.48 -13.26 4.90
C ASN A 70 2.14 -13.71 3.47
N MET A 71 0.90 -13.54 3.04
CA MET A 71 0.44 -14.03 1.74
C MET A 71 0.20 -12.88 0.77
N ALA A 72 0.82 -12.97 -0.41
CA ALA A 72 0.57 -12.02 -1.47
C ALA A 72 -0.84 -12.23 -2.04
N LEU A 73 -1.65 -11.18 -1.99
CA LEU A 73 -2.97 -11.18 -2.60
C LEU A 73 -2.88 -10.94 -4.09
N THR A 74 -2.01 -10.04 -4.49
CA THR A 74 -1.79 -9.72 -5.89
C THR A 74 -0.47 -8.97 -6.06
N HIS A 75 0.03 -8.96 -7.30
CA HIS A 75 1.19 -8.19 -7.72
C HIS A 75 0.71 -7.07 -8.64
N VAL A 76 1.29 -5.89 -8.51
CA VAL A 76 0.93 -4.73 -9.32
C VAL A 76 2.17 -4.22 -10.04
N PHE A 77 2.12 -4.19 -11.36
CA PHE A 77 3.16 -3.61 -12.18
C PHE A 77 2.88 -2.13 -12.37
N VAL A 78 3.83 -1.30 -11.97
CA VAL A 78 3.76 0.15 -12.18
C VAL A 78 4.43 0.51 -13.51
N ILE A 79 5.66 0.02 -13.69
CA ILE A 79 6.44 0.23 -14.91
C ILE A 79 7.14 -1.08 -15.26
N LEU A 80 6.98 -1.55 -16.50
CA LEU A 80 7.65 -2.77 -17.01
C LEU A 80 8.78 -2.48 -17.97
N THR A 81 8.86 -1.26 -18.48
CA THR A 81 9.82 -0.94 -19.53
C THR A 81 11.17 -0.54 -18.96
N SER A 82 12.24 -0.88 -19.69
CA SER A 82 13.60 -0.41 -19.44
C SER A 82 13.92 0.86 -20.23
N ASP A 83 12.91 1.54 -20.72
CA ASP A 83 13.06 2.78 -21.45
C ASP A 83 13.77 3.83 -20.58
N THR A 84 14.72 4.56 -21.18
CA THR A 84 15.51 5.56 -20.47
C THR A 84 14.81 6.91 -20.33
N GLY A 85 13.58 7.04 -20.82
CA GLY A 85 12.79 8.25 -20.69
C GLY A 85 12.31 8.47 -19.24
N LEU A 86 12.14 9.73 -18.84
CA LEU A 86 11.54 10.08 -17.56
C LEU A 86 10.03 9.97 -17.69
N HIS A 87 9.47 8.84 -17.29
CA HIS A 87 8.04 8.59 -17.33
C HIS A 87 7.52 8.30 -15.94
N TYR A 88 6.44 9.01 -15.57
CA TYR A 88 5.68 8.68 -14.37
C TYR A 88 4.54 7.77 -14.78
N ASN A 89 4.41 6.65 -14.07
CA ASN A 89 3.28 5.75 -14.24
C ASN A 89 2.70 5.43 -12.87
N THR A 90 1.40 5.11 -12.86
CA THR A 90 0.69 4.72 -11.65
C THR A 90 0.16 3.30 -11.83
N GLY A 91 0.50 2.43 -10.89
CA GLY A 91 -0.08 1.09 -10.81
C GLY A 91 -1.08 1.04 -9.68
N THR A 92 -2.28 0.54 -9.96
CA THR A 92 -3.38 0.47 -9.00
C THR A 92 -3.82 -0.97 -8.79
N GLY A 93 -3.97 -1.37 -7.52
CA GLY A 93 -4.54 -2.65 -7.14
C GLY A 93 -5.73 -2.45 -6.23
N VAL A 94 -6.78 -3.24 -6.42
CA VAL A 94 -7.98 -3.21 -5.59
C VAL A 94 -8.40 -4.64 -5.30
N MET A 95 -8.56 -4.98 -4.00
CA MET A 95 -8.96 -6.31 -3.57
C MET A 95 -10.04 -6.20 -2.50
N ALA A 96 -11.08 -7.02 -2.61
CA ALA A 96 -11.98 -7.30 -1.51
C ALA A 96 -11.38 -8.46 -0.71
N VAL A 97 -11.27 -8.31 0.60
CA VAL A 97 -10.61 -9.31 1.43
C VAL A 97 -11.36 -9.49 2.75
N GLN A 98 -11.49 -10.73 3.18
CA GLN A 98 -12.05 -11.03 4.49
C GLN A 98 -10.93 -11.02 5.53
N LEU A 99 -11.13 -10.29 6.62
CA LEU A 99 -10.16 -10.17 7.70
C LEU A 99 -10.76 -10.60 9.03
N ASN A 100 -9.93 -11.27 9.83
CA ASN A 100 -10.19 -11.51 11.24
C ASN A 100 -9.39 -10.50 12.06
N VAL A 101 -9.80 -10.32 13.32
CA VAL A 101 -9.06 -9.45 14.24
C VAL A 101 -7.60 -9.91 14.33
N GLY A 102 -6.67 -8.97 14.17
CA GLY A 102 -5.23 -9.24 14.17
C GLY A 102 -4.63 -9.45 12.79
N ASP A 103 -5.45 -9.68 11.76
CA ASP A 103 -4.92 -9.78 10.39
C ASP A 103 -4.36 -8.44 9.94
N THR A 104 -3.31 -8.49 9.11
CA THR A 104 -2.62 -7.30 8.63
C THR A 104 -2.73 -7.17 7.11
N LEU A 105 -2.82 -5.91 6.66
CA LEU A 105 -2.72 -5.54 5.24
C LEU A 105 -1.56 -4.57 5.07
N TYR A 106 -0.74 -4.81 4.06
CA TYR A 106 0.39 -3.92 3.78
C TYR A 106 0.89 -4.10 2.35
N VAL A 107 1.81 -3.23 1.97
CA VAL A 107 2.41 -3.19 0.64
C VAL A 107 3.89 -3.48 0.78
N LYS A 108 4.40 -4.39 -0.03
CA LYS A 108 5.83 -4.72 -0.10
C LYS A 108 6.31 -4.48 -1.53
N VAL A 109 7.43 -3.80 -1.68
CA VAL A 109 7.97 -3.58 -3.03
C VAL A 109 8.80 -4.77 -3.48
N GLY A 110 8.75 -5.05 -4.79
CA GLY A 110 9.49 -6.15 -5.40
C GLY A 110 10.79 -5.72 -6.07
N THR A 111 11.00 -4.43 -6.26
CA THR A 111 12.18 -3.87 -6.90
C THR A 111 12.60 -2.61 -6.16
N ASN A 112 13.86 -2.16 -6.40
CA ASN A 112 14.24 -0.83 -5.97
C ASN A 112 13.37 0.19 -6.68
N MET A 113 12.67 1.04 -5.93
CA MET A 113 11.82 2.04 -6.55
C MET A 113 11.65 3.26 -5.65
N TYR A 114 11.42 4.39 -6.29
CA TYR A 114 10.99 5.61 -5.63
C TYR A 114 9.47 5.66 -5.64
N ILE A 115 8.88 5.82 -4.48
CA ILE A 115 7.43 6.03 -4.35
C ILE A 115 7.18 7.53 -4.31
N GLN A 116 6.43 8.04 -5.27
CA GLN A 116 6.16 9.46 -5.37
C GLN A 116 5.20 9.89 -4.27
N GLY A 117 5.65 10.82 -3.43
CA GLY A 117 4.84 11.34 -2.32
C GLY A 117 3.60 12.08 -2.81
N SER A 118 2.51 12.03 -2.04
CA SER A 118 1.20 12.63 -2.32
C SER A 118 0.44 12.02 -3.48
N TYR A 119 1.12 11.27 -4.37
CA TYR A 119 0.50 10.59 -5.51
C TYR A 119 0.39 9.08 -5.30
N SER A 120 0.80 8.61 -4.13
CA SER A 120 0.78 7.19 -3.80
C SER A 120 0.08 7.01 -2.47
N CYS A 121 -1.02 6.27 -2.46
CA CYS A 121 -1.89 6.17 -1.30
C CYS A 121 -2.39 4.74 -1.10
N MET A 122 -2.69 4.42 0.14
CA MET A 122 -3.30 3.16 0.56
C MET A 122 -4.63 3.46 1.24
N THR A 123 -5.65 2.71 0.88
CA THR A 123 -6.99 2.86 1.42
C THR A 123 -7.50 1.50 1.89
N VAL A 124 -8.05 1.46 3.10
CA VAL A 124 -8.71 0.29 3.65
C VAL A 124 -10.06 0.73 4.22
N ILE A 125 -11.12 0.11 3.74
CA ILE A 125 -12.50 0.42 4.17
C ILE A 125 -13.20 -0.87 4.53
N LYS A 126 -13.78 -0.93 5.73
CA LYS A 126 -14.66 -2.04 6.09
C LYS A 126 -15.98 -1.89 5.35
N ILE A 127 -16.29 -2.88 4.53
CA ILE A 127 -17.52 -2.88 3.73
C ILE A 127 -18.66 -3.54 4.50
N ARG A 128 -18.35 -4.60 5.25
CA ARG A 128 -19.40 -5.37 5.89
C ARG A 128 -18.94 -6.08 7.17
#